data_ecce0569fc80dd8ece3fde4c741c3305
#
_entry.id   ecce0569fc80dd8ece3fde4c741c3305
#
_cell.length_a   1.000
_cell.length_b   1.000
_cell.length_c   1.000
_cell.angle_alpha   90.00
_cell.angle_beta   90.00
_cell.angle_gamma   90.00
#
_symmetry.space_group_name_H-M   'P 1'
#
loop_
_entity.id
_entity.type
_entity.pdbx_description
1 polymer ?
#
loop_
_entity_poly.entity_id
_entity_poly.type
_entity_poly.pdbx_seq_one_letter_code
_entity_poly.pdbx_strand_id
1 'polypeptide(L)'
;EMSRGLGDVYKRQLLELGGESYLIDRGMEQGVDVYENIPLPVAAKDVAAVFLTHAHIDHAGLLPQLYKDGFRGRIYATPATCALADVMLRDSANIQESEAAWKTRKAERAGEPPVVPLYTVDDAKGAASLFRPCRYGQIVPIAEGMRVRFSDIGHLLGSACIEFWLQEGGIEKKIVFSGDVGNIDQPIISDPSFVEDA
;
A
#
# COMPACT_ATOMS: atom_id res chain seq x y z
N GLU A 1 9.83 8.18 20.65
CA GLU A 1 10.99 7.35 20.36
C GLU A 1 11.32 7.45 18.88
N MET A 2 12.47 8.02 18.57
CA MET A 2 12.89 8.19 17.18
C MET A 2 13.02 6.82 16.52
N SER A 3 12.26 6.59 15.47
CA SER A 3 12.47 5.46 14.56
C SER A 3 13.92 5.48 14.07
N ARG A 4 14.74 4.57 14.56
CA ARG A 4 16.03 4.30 13.97
C ARG A 4 15.77 3.71 12.60
N GLY A 5 16.17 4.40 11.55
CA GLY A 5 16.14 3.90 10.20
C GLY A 5 16.93 2.59 10.09
N LEU A 6 16.20 1.50 10.13
CA LEU A 6 16.60 0.23 9.55
C LEU A 6 16.04 0.25 8.14
N GLY A 7 16.91 0.30 7.15
CA GLY A 7 16.54 0.39 5.76
C GLY A 7 15.53 -0.68 5.35
N ASP A 8 14.64 -0.29 4.49
CA ASP A 8 13.81 -1.05 3.55
C ASP A 8 12.99 -2.28 3.99
N VAL A 9 12.98 -2.68 5.24
CA VAL A 9 12.37 -3.95 5.64
C VAL A 9 10.84 -3.89 5.83
N TYR A 10 10.23 -2.71 6.01
CA TYR A 10 8.79 -2.62 6.27
C TYR A 10 8.12 -1.44 5.55
N LYS A 11 7.72 -1.63 4.30
CA LYS A 11 6.92 -0.68 3.52
C LYS A 11 5.44 -0.76 3.97
N ARG A 12 5.18 -0.47 5.24
CA ARG A 12 3.86 -0.36 5.84
C ARG A 12 3.94 0.39 7.16
N GLN A 13 3.08 1.35 7.35
CA GLN A 13 2.94 2.04 8.63
C GLN A 13 1.49 1.96 9.11
N LEU A 14 1.30 1.81 10.41
CA LEU A 14 0.00 1.88 11.07
C LEU A 14 -0.16 3.24 11.72
N LEU A 15 -1.26 3.91 11.42
CA LEU A 15 -1.68 5.15 12.03
C LEU A 15 -2.98 4.90 12.80
N GLU A 16 -3.05 5.32 14.05
CA GLU A 16 -4.26 5.25 14.86
C GLU A 16 -4.75 6.67 15.18
N LEU A 17 -6.05 6.91 14.98
CA LEU A 17 -6.71 8.16 15.30
C LEU A 17 -8.16 7.90 15.72
N GLY A 18 -8.57 8.45 16.86
CA GLY A 18 -9.96 8.29 17.33
C GLY A 18 -10.41 6.84 17.56
N GLY A 19 -9.47 5.93 17.80
CA GLY A 19 -9.76 4.50 17.96
C GLY A 19 -9.88 3.70 16.65
N GLU A 20 -9.71 4.36 15.50
CA GLU A 20 -9.69 3.76 14.17
C GLU A 20 -8.24 3.52 13.70
N SER A 21 -8.03 2.45 12.96
CA SER A 21 -6.72 2.07 12.42
C SER A 21 -6.63 2.30 10.91
N TYR A 22 -5.56 2.94 10.48
CA TYR A 22 -5.29 3.28 9.08
C TYR A 22 -3.94 2.74 8.67
N LEU A 23 -3.79 2.29 7.43
CA LEU A 23 -2.52 1.83 6.89
C LEU A 23 -1.99 2.81 5.84
N ILE A 24 -0.68 3.05 5.88
CA ILE A 24 0.06 3.68 4.80
C ILE A 24 0.92 2.59 4.17
N ASP A 25 0.63 2.29 2.91
CA ASP A 25 1.16 1.18 2.14
C ASP A 25 0.86 -0.21 2.76
N ARG A 26 0.89 -1.23 1.94
CA ARG A 26 0.81 -2.63 2.33
C ARG A 26 1.62 -3.46 1.35
N GLY A 27 2.93 -3.37 1.48
CA GLY A 27 3.90 -3.97 0.60
C GLY A 27 4.09 -5.46 0.82
N MET A 28 4.55 -6.14 -0.23
CA MET A 28 5.00 -7.51 -0.23
C MET A 28 6.52 -7.54 -0.32
N GLU A 29 7.14 -8.23 0.62
CA GLU A 29 8.59 -8.45 0.57
C GLU A 29 8.94 -9.34 -0.62
N GLN A 30 10.00 -8.96 -1.34
CA GLN A 30 10.54 -9.68 -2.49
C GLN A 30 12.04 -9.94 -2.28
N GLY A 31 12.53 -11.08 -2.71
CA GLY A 31 13.96 -11.39 -2.71
C GLY A 31 14.28 -12.84 -2.33
N VAL A 32 15.58 -13.14 -2.28
CA VAL A 32 16.12 -14.49 -1.97
C VAL A 32 16.05 -14.77 -0.47
N ASP A 33 16.21 -13.73 0.33
CA ASP A 33 16.06 -13.74 1.79
C ASP A 33 14.65 -13.24 2.14
N VAL A 34 13.64 -14.03 1.77
CA VAL A 34 12.24 -13.71 2.07
C VAL A 34 12.06 -13.73 3.58
N TYR A 35 12.05 -12.55 4.21
CA TYR A 35 11.47 -12.41 5.52
C TYR A 35 9.98 -12.73 5.42
N GLU A 36 9.48 -13.58 6.30
CA GLU A 36 8.04 -13.87 6.32
C GLU A 36 7.26 -12.57 6.46
N ASN A 37 6.28 -12.38 5.57
CA ASN A 37 5.42 -11.20 5.63
C ASN A 37 4.76 -11.13 7.02
N ILE A 38 5.21 -10.20 7.86
CA ILE A 38 4.77 -10.11 9.25
C ILE A 38 3.28 -9.76 9.27
N PRO A 39 2.46 -10.47 10.07
CA PRO A 39 1.04 -10.15 10.23
C PRO A 39 0.83 -8.70 10.69
N LEU A 40 -0.31 -8.13 10.33
CA LEU A 40 -0.74 -6.84 10.87
C LEU A 40 -1.03 -6.98 12.37
N PRO A 41 -0.76 -5.94 13.17
CA PRO A 41 -1.13 -5.94 14.59
C PRO A 41 -2.65 -5.80 14.81
N VAL A 42 -3.41 -5.49 13.74
CA VAL A 42 -4.87 -5.34 13.73
C VAL A 42 -5.48 -6.28 12.70
N ALA A 43 -6.71 -6.73 12.93
CA ALA A 43 -7.39 -7.56 11.94
C ALA A 43 -7.73 -6.75 10.68
N ALA A 44 -7.62 -7.37 9.51
CA ALA A 44 -7.86 -6.68 8.22
C ALA A 44 -9.24 -5.99 8.15
N LYS A 45 -10.26 -6.61 8.73
CA LYS A 45 -11.63 -6.06 8.79
C LYS A 45 -11.76 -4.79 9.64
N ASP A 46 -10.82 -4.57 10.57
CA ASP A 46 -10.80 -3.44 11.50
C ASP A 46 -9.94 -2.27 10.98
N VAL A 47 -9.33 -2.42 9.79
CA VAL A 47 -8.65 -1.33 9.09
C VAL A 47 -9.70 -0.44 8.44
N ALA A 48 -9.74 0.84 8.82
CA ALA A 48 -10.72 1.81 8.32
C ALA A 48 -10.41 2.24 6.87
N ALA A 49 -9.14 2.50 6.56
CA ALA A 49 -8.70 2.84 5.21
C ALA A 49 -7.21 2.55 5.01
N VAL A 50 -6.81 2.50 3.74
CA VAL A 50 -5.42 2.41 3.30
C VAL A 50 -5.08 3.64 2.45
N PHE A 51 -3.88 4.17 2.61
CA PHE A 51 -3.32 5.22 1.79
C PHE A 51 -2.10 4.66 1.07
N LEU A 52 -2.13 4.65 -0.26
CA LEU A 52 -1.09 4.07 -1.08
C LEU A 52 -0.24 5.17 -1.71
N THR A 53 1.06 5.17 -1.41
CA THR A 53 2.01 6.16 -1.94
C THR A 53 2.27 5.96 -3.41
N HIS A 54 2.47 4.73 -3.85
CA HIS A 54 2.71 4.36 -5.25
C HIS A 54 2.49 2.86 -5.51
N ALA A 55 2.59 2.43 -6.77
CA ALA A 55 2.13 1.11 -7.20
C ALA A 55 3.18 -0.01 -7.14
N HIS A 56 4.41 0.23 -6.69
CA HIS A 56 5.39 -0.85 -6.57
C HIS A 56 4.89 -1.97 -5.65
N ILE A 57 5.28 -3.21 -5.95
CA ILE A 57 4.82 -4.41 -5.22
C ILE A 57 5.27 -4.42 -3.76
N ASP A 58 6.43 -3.87 -3.45
CA ASP A 58 6.91 -3.70 -2.08
C ASP A 58 6.15 -2.61 -1.28
N HIS A 59 5.23 -1.86 -1.93
CA HIS A 59 4.29 -0.93 -1.31
C HIS A 59 2.82 -1.36 -1.41
N ALA A 60 2.41 -2.01 -2.50
CA ALA A 60 1.03 -2.36 -2.81
C ALA A 60 0.73 -3.86 -2.78
N GLY A 61 1.75 -4.71 -2.83
CA GLY A 61 1.63 -6.13 -3.20
C GLY A 61 0.78 -7.00 -2.29
N LEU A 62 0.51 -6.60 -1.05
CA LEU A 62 -0.36 -7.32 -0.12
C LEU A 62 -1.77 -6.71 0.02
N LEU A 63 -2.15 -5.73 -0.80
CA LEU A 63 -3.52 -5.21 -0.83
C LEU A 63 -4.56 -6.29 -1.19
N PRO A 64 -4.30 -7.21 -2.17
CA PRO A 64 -5.21 -8.32 -2.43
C PRO A 64 -5.36 -9.28 -1.26
N GLN A 65 -4.27 -9.57 -0.55
CA GLN A 65 -4.34 -10.39 0.66
C GLN A 65 -5.17 -9.70 1.75
N LEU A 66 -4.97 -8.40 1.96
CA LEU A 66 -5.75 -7.61 2.91
C LEU A 66 -7.25 -7.69 2.58
N TYR A 67 -7.63 -7.61 1.28
CA TYR A 67 -9.00 -7.81 0.82
C TYR A 67 -9.52 -9.22 1.11
N LYS A 68 -8.73 -10.26 0.80
CA LYS A 68 -9.03 -11.67 1.10
C LYS A 68 -9.27 -11.87 2.60
N ASP A 69 -8.49 -11.22 3.45
CA ASP A 69 -8.56 -11.30 4.91
C ASP A 69 -9.72 -10.46 5.52
N GLY A 70 -10.55 -9.83 4.68
CA GLY A 70 -11.79 -9.19 5.10
C GLY A 70 -11.79 -7.65 5.08
N PHE A 71 -10.73 -6.99 4.66
CA PHE A 71 -10.73 -5.53 4.48
C PHE A 71 -11.78 -5.11 3.44
N ARG A 72 -12.57 -4.10 3.79
CA ARG A 72 -13.62 -3.52 2.91
C ARG A 72 -13.63 -1.99 2.95
N GLY A 73 -12.65 -1.39 3.60
CA GLY A 73 -12.45 0.06 3.62
C GLY A 73 -12.02 0.61 2.25
N ARG A 74 -11.72 1.88 2.19
CA ARG A 74 -11.26 2.55 0.96
C ARG A 74 -9.75 2.53 0.86
N ILE A 75 -9.24 2.44 -0.38
CA ILE A 75 -7.81 2.57 -0.69
C ILE A 75 -7.64 3.90 -1.44
N TYR A 76 -7.08 4.90 -0.77
CA TYR A 76 -6.83 6.21 -1.34
C TYR A 76 -5.46 6.25 -2.02
N ALA A 77 -5.42 6.67 -3.28
CA ALA A 77 -4.20 6.85 -4.06
C ALA A 77 -4.41 7.88 -5.18
N THR A 78 -3.37 8.27 -5.88
CA THR A 78 -3.53 9.10 -7.08
C THR A 78 -4.20 8.31 -8.21
N PRO A 79 -4.85 8.98 -9.20
CA PRO A 79 -5.47 8.27 -10.32
C PRO A 79 -4.51 7.36 -11.09
N ALA A 80 -3.27 7.80 -11.31
CA ALA A 80 -2.27 7.01 -12.03
C ALA A 80 -1.79 5.81 -11.18
N THR A 81 -1.59 5.99 -9.88
CA THR A 81 -1.29 4.89 -8.96
C THR A 81 -2.42 3.87 -8.92
N CYS A 82 -3.69 4.29 -8.86
CA CYS A 82 -4.83 3.37 -8.92
C CYS A 82 -4.82 2.52 -10.19
N ALA A 83 -4.60 3.15 -11.36
CA ALA A 83 -4.59 2.45 -12.64
C ALA A 83 -3.41 1.48 -12.75
N LEU A 84 -2.21 1.91 -12.35
CA LEU A 84 -1.00 1.09 -12.42
C LEU A 84 -1.08 -0.07 -11.41
N ALA A 85 -1.52 0.18 -10.19
CA ALA A 85 -1.67 -0.85 -9.15
C ALA A 85 -2.70 -1.91 -9.57
N ASP A 86 -3.82 -1.56 -10.21
CA ASP A 86 -4.78 -2.55 -10.70
C ASP A 86 -4.13 -3.54 -11.68
N VAL A 87 -3.30 -3.05 -12.61
CA VAL A 87 -2.57 -3.90 -13.56
C VAL A 87 -1.53 -4.77 -12.83
N MET A 88 -0.70 -4.16 -11.99
CA MET A 88 0.40 -4.85 -11.31
C MET A 88 -0.09 -5.90 -10.30
N LEU A 89 -1.16 -5.63 -9.57
CA LEU A 89 -1.72 -6.58 -8.60
C LEU A 89 -2.34 -7.79 -9.27
N ARG A 90 -3.02 -7.60 -10.41
CA ARG A 90 -3.55 -8.72 -11.21
C ARG A 90 -2.44 -9.56 -11.82
N ASP A 91 -1.39 -8.94 -12.33
CA ASP A 91 -0.23 -9.65 -12.87
C ASP A 91 0.48 -10.46 -11.79
N SER A 92 0.75 -9.86 -10.63
CA SER A 92 1.30 -10.55 -9.47
C SER A 92 0.45 -11.74 -9.03
N ALA A 93 -0.88 -11.60 -9.03
CA ALA A 93 -1.81 -12.69 -8.71
C ALA A 93 -1.72 -13.84 -9.74
N ASN A 94 -1.70 -13.51 -11.03
CA ASN A 94 -1.54 -14.52 -12.10
C ASN A 94 -0.22 -15.30 -11.96
N ILE A 95 0.88 -14.63 -11.64
CA ILE A 95 2.17 -15.26 -11.40
C ILE A 95 2.07 -16.23 -10.22
N GLN A 96 1.51 -15.78 -9.09
CA GLN A 96 1.35 -16.60 -7.88
C GLN A 96 0.45 -17.81 -8.10
N GLU A 97 -0.69 -17.67 -8.81
CA GLU A 97 -1.57 -18.79 -9.15
C GLU A 97 -0.85 -19.81 -10.06
N SER A 98 -0.11 -19.32 -11.05
CA SER A 98 0.67 -20.17 -11.97
C SER A 98 1.78 -20.94 -11.24
N GLU A 99 2.50 -20.27 -10.34
CA GLU A 99 3.52 -20.92 -9.52
C GLU A 99 2.92 -21.93 -8.55
N ALA A 100 1.81 -21.60 -7.89
CA ALA A 100 1.12 -22.51 -7.00
C ALA A 100 0.64 -23.77 -7.73
N ALA A 101 0.07 -23.62 -8.93
CA ALA A 101 -0.34 -24.74 -9.77
C ALA A 101 0.85 -25.62 -10.20
N TRP A 102 1.99 -25.01 -10.55
CA TRP A 102 3.19 -25.77 -10.86
C TRP A 102 3.76 -26.51 -9.64
N LYS A 103 3.86 -25.85 -8.49
CA LYS A 103 4.32 -26.44 -7.23
C LYS A 103 3.38 -27.55 -6.77
N THR A 104 2.06 -27.40 -6.92
CA THR A 104 1.05 -28.43 -6.60
C THR A 104 1.27 -29.70 -7.41
N ARG A 105 1.44 -29.59 -8.74
CA ARG A 105 1.73 -30.77 -9.58
C ARG A 105 3.01 -31.51 -9.18
N LYS A 106 3.99 -30.81 -8.63
CA LYS A 106 5.21 -31.41 -8.09
C LYS A 106 4.96 -32.07 -6.73
N ALA A 107 4.21 -31.40 -5.85
CA ALA A 107 3.84 -31.89 -4.52
C ALA A 107 2.99 -33.17 -4.59
N GLU A 108 2.00 -33.23 -5.49
CA GLU A 108 1.16 -34.41 -5.71
C GLU A 108 1.96 -35.66 -6.08
N ARG A 109 3.02 -35.51 -6.90
CA ARG A 109 3.93 -36.61 -7.23
C ARG A 109 4.74 -37.09 -6.03
N ALA A 110 4.93 -36.25 -5.03
CA ALA A 110 5.64 -36.57 -3.78
C ALA A 110 4.67 -37.01 -2.66
N GLY A 111 3.35 -37.01 -2.89
CA GLY A 111 2.35 -37.30 -1.86
C GLY A 111 2.16 -36.15 -0.86
N GLU A 112 2.56 -34.94 -1.22
CA GLU A 112 2.46 -33.75 -0.40
C GLU A 112 1.16 -32.95 -0.70
N PRO A 113 0.67 -32.11 0.24
CA PRO A 113 -0.53 -31.31 0.04
C PRO A 113 -0.33 -30.25 -1.05
N PRO A 114 -1.42 -29.78 -1.69
CA PRO A 114 -1.37 -28.74 -2.70
C PRO A 114 -0.88 -27.41 -2.15
N VAL A 115 -0.17 -26.64 -2.96
CA VAL A 115 0.31 -25.29 -2.64
C VAL A 115 -0.77 -24.29 -3.00
N VAL A 116 -1.08 -23.38 -2.08
CA VAL A 116 -2.10 -22.33 -2.27
C VAL A 116 -1.41 -20.98 -2.44
N PRO A 117 -1.83 -20.13 -3.41
CA PRO A 117 -1.30 -18.79 -3.57
C PRO A 117 -1.71 -17.90 -2.37
N LEU A 118 -0.93 -16.86 -2.08
CA LEU A 118 -1.28 -15.89 -1.03
C LEU A 118 -2.65 -15.26 -1.30
N TYR A 119 -2.90 -14.89 -2.56
CA TYR A 119 -4.17 -14.36 -3.05
C TYR A 119 -4.37 -14.72 -4.52
N THR A 120 -5.58 -14.53 -5.00
CA THR A 120 -6.01 -14.85 -6.36
C THR A 120 -6.20 -13.59 -7.20
N VAL A 121 -6.40 -13.77 -8.52
CA VAL A 121 -6.79 -12.65 -9.42
C VAL A 121 -8.12 -12.02 -8.99
N ASP A 122 -9.05 -12.79 -8.44
CA ASP A 122 -10.32 -12.25 -7.97
C ASP A 122 -10.15 -11.42 -6.69
N ASP A 123 -9.22 -11.80 -5.80
CA ASP A 123 -8.84 -10.97 -4.65
C ASP A 123 -8.20 -9.65 -5.12
N ALA A 124 -7.36 -9.68 -6.15
CA ALA A 124 -6.75 -8.48 -6.74
C ALA A 124 -7.81 -7.54 -7.35
N LYS A 125 -8.78 -8.07 -8.11
CA LYS A 125 -9.92 -7.29 -8.62
C LYS A 125 -10.77 -6.73 -7.48
N GLY A 126 -10.99 -7.51 -6.42
CA GLY A 126 -11.70 -7.08 -5.23
C GLY A 126 -11.02 -5.89 -4.55
N ALA A 127 -9.70 -5.97 -4.33
CA ALA A 127 -8.91 -4.87 -3.79
C ALA A 127 -8.97 -3.63 -4.70
N ALA A 128 -8.81 -3.80 -6.02
CA ALA A 128 -8.88 -2.71 -6.98
C ALA A 128 -10.24 -1.98 -6.99
N SER A 129 -11.32 -2.69 -6.71
CA SER A 129 -12.67 -2.07 -6.59
C SER A 129 -12.80 -1.08 -5.43
N LEU A 130 -11.91 -1.16 -4.45
CA LEU A 130 -11.88 -0.29 -3.27
C LEU A 130 -11.09 0.99 -3.50
N PHE A 131 -10.38 1.15 -4.63
CA PHE A 131 -9.63 2.36 -4.92
C PHE A 131 -10.50 3.61 -4.96
N ARG A 132 -9.97 4.69 -4.40
CA ARG A 132 -10.56 6.04 -4.39
C ARG A 132 -9.50 7.04 -4.83
N PRO A 133 -9.55 7.48 -6.11
CA PRO A 133 -8.56 8.38 -6.66
C PRO A 133 -8.61 9.77 -6.02
N CYS A 134 -7.44 10.26 -5.60
CA CYS A 134 -7.21 11.60 -5.05
C CYS A 134 -6.25 12.36 -5.98
N ARG A 135 -6.62 13.57 -6.40
CA ARG A 135 -5.76 14.39 -7.25
C ARG A 135 -4.64 15.03 -6.43
N TYR A 136 -3.49 15.22 -7.04
CA TYR A 136 -2.41 15.99 -6.44
C TYR A 136 -2.87 17.37 -5.99
N GLY A 137 -2.36 17.82 -4.85
CA GLY A 137 -2.66 19.12 -4.26
C GLY A 137 -4.06 19.26 -3.65
N GLN A 138 -4.97 18.32 -3.89
CA GLN A 138 -6.32 18.35 -3.33
C GLN A 138 -6.32 17.91 -1.87
N ILE A 139 -6.86 18.73 -0.98
CA ILE A 139 -7.13 18.34 0.41
C ILE A 139 -8.44 17.55 0.44
N VAL A 140 -8.35 16.29 0.92
CA VAL A 140 -9.46 15.35 1.00
C VAL A 140 -9.77 15.06 2.47
N PRO A 141 -10.98 15.37 2.95
CA PRO A 141 -11.40 14.93 4.27
C PRO A 141 -11.65 13.42 4.26
N ILE A 142 -11.08 12.70 5.22
CA ILE A 142 -11.16 11.24 5.33
C ILE A 142 -12.12 10.82 6.44
N ALA A 143 -11.93 11.39 7.62
CA ALA A 143 -12.72 11.14 8.81
C ALA A 143 -12.79 12.42 9.67
N GLU A 144 -13.53 12.38 10.75
CA GLU A 144 -13.49 13.47 11.74
C GLU A 144 -12.06 13.62 12.28
N GLY A 145 -11.53 14.84 12.22
CA GLY A 145 -10.16 15.14 12.62
C GLY A 145 -9.07 14.65 11.66
N MET A 146 -9.40 14.10 10.48
CA MET A 146 -8.40 13.66 9.49
C MET A 146 -8.67 14.22 8.11
N ARG A 147 -7.67 14.88 7.54
CA ARG A 147 -7.63 15.26 6.12
C ARG A 147 -6.25 14.97 5.55
N VAL A 148 -6.20 14.68 4.25
CA VAL A 148 -4.97 14.30 3.56
C VAL A 148 -4.77 15.08 2.27
N ARG A 149 -3.52 15.19 1.83
CA ARG A 149 -3.13 15.69 0.51
C ARG A 149 -2.05 14.78 -0.07
N PHE A 150 -2.19 14.48 -1.35
CA PHE A 150 -1.17 13.78 -2.14
C PHE A 150 -0.36 14.81 -2.92
N SER A 151 0.96 14.77 -2.82
CA SER A 151 1.88 15.66 -3.53
C SER A 151 2.87 14.83 -4.32
N ASP A 152 3.13 15.20 -5.59
CA ASP A 152 4.02 14.44 -6.47
C ASP A 152 5.43 14.37 -5.88
N ILE A 153 5.99 13.17 -5.79
CA ILE A 153 7.32 12.93 -5.22
C ILE A 153 8.33 12.45 -6.30
N GLY A 154 7.94 12.45 -7.57
CA GLY A 154 8.85 12.24 -8.69
C GLY A 154 9.50 10.87 -8.81
N HIS A 155 8.93 9.82 -8.18
CA HIS A 155 9.50 8.48 -8.18
C HIS A 155 9.03 7.64 -9.37
N LEU A 156 7.72 7.59 -9.58
CA LEU A 156 7.10 6.98 -10.76
C LEU A 156 5.75 7.65 -11.05
N LEU A 157 5.12 7.30 -12.17
CA LEU A 157 3.82 7.89 -12.54
C LEU A 157 2.79 7.66 -11.43
N GLY A 158 2.30 8.76 -10.87
CA GLY A 158 1.31 8.75 -9.80
C GLY A 158 1.88 8.65 -8.40
N SER A 159 3.20 8.49 -8.22
CA SER A 159 3.82 8.42 -6.90
C SER A 159 3.57 9.69 -6.09
N ALA A 160 3.33 9.55 -4.80
CA ALA A 160 3.03 10.67 -3.93
C ALA A 160 3.68 10.53 -2.55
N CYS A 161 4.13 11.64 -1.99
CA CYS A 161 4.15 11.80 -0.56
C CYS A 161 2.72 12.13 -0.08
N ILE A 162 2.39 11.70 1.12
CA ILE A 162 1.05 11.87 1.69
C ILE A 162 1.16 12.68 2.96
N GLU A 163 0.54 13.84 2.95
CA GLU A 163 0.47 14.75 4.07
C GLU A 163 -0.85 14.52 4.81
N PHE A 164 -0.76 14.30 6.10
CA PHE A 164 -1.89 14.15 7.01
C PHE A 164 -1.98 15.33 7.95
N TRP A 165 -3.14 15.93 8.09
CA TRP A 165 -3.49 16.82 9.19
C TRP A 165 -4.42 16.06 10.12
N LEU A 166 -3.96 15.84 11.34
CA LEU A 166 -4.63 15.04 12.36
C LEU A 166 -5.00 15.93 13.54
N GLN A 167 -6.27 15.94 13.92
CA GLN A 167 -6.78 16.71 15.03
C GLN A 167 -7.33 15.78 16.11
N GLU A 168 -6.75 15.82 17.28
CA GLU A 168 -7.19 15.06 18.45
C GLU A 168 -7.01 15.90 19.72
N GLY A 169 -8.01 15.90 20.63
CA GLY A 169 -7.93 16.64 21.88
C GLY A 169 -7.75 18.16 21.72
N GLY A 170 -8.19 18.74 20.60
CA GLY A 170 -8.02 20.17 20.30
C GLY A 170 -6.64 20.56 19.74
N ILE A 171 -5.76 19.59 19.52
CA ILE A 171 -4.42 19.79 18.95
C ILE A 171 -4.42 19.26 17.52
N GLU A 172 -3.97 20.07 16.56
CA GLU A 172 -3.70 19.63 15.19
C GLU A 172 -2.20 19.37 15.02
N LYS A 173 -1.86 18.23 14.40
CA LYS A 173 -0.50 17.88 13.98
C LYS A 173 -0.48 17.54 12.52
N LYS A 174 0.62 17.89 11.83
CA LYS A 174 0.91 17.46 10.48
C LYS A 174 1.94 16.33 10.51
N ILE A 175 1.65 15.25 9.79
CA ILE A 175 2.55 14.10 9.60
C ILE A 175 2.69 13.87 8.11
N VAL A 176 3.89 13.52 7.65
CA VAL A 176 4.18 13.26 6.25
C VAL A 176 4.78 11.88 6.07
N PHE A 177 4.23 11.10 5.15
CA PHE A 177 4.79 9.84 4.69
C PHE A 177 5.32 10.06 3.28
N SER A 178 6.64 10.01 3.13
CA SER A 178 7.29 10.35 1.86
C SER A 178 7.03 9.33 0.75
N GLY A 179 6.79 8.07 1.10
CA GLY A 179 6.97 7.00 0.13
C GLY A 179 8.42 6.97 -0.37
N ASP A 180 8.63 6.42 -1.55
CA ASP A 180 9.93 6.46 -2.21
C ASP A 180 10.08 7.79 -2.96
N VAL A 181 11.19 8.46 -2.73
CA VAL A 181 11.50 9.77 -3.34
C VAL A 181 12.23 9.56 -4.66
N GLY A 182 11.79 10.24 -5.71
CA GLY A 182 12.42 10.20 -7.02
C GLY A 182 13.64 11.12 -7.15
N ASN A 183 14.27 11.05 -8.31
CA ASN A 183 15.35 11.94 -8.69
C ASN A 183 14.81 13.15 -9.48
N ILE A 184 15.60 14.23 -9.54
CA ILE A 184 15.33 15.40 -10.38
C ILE A 184 15.70 15.10 -11.84
N ASP A 185 15.15 15.91 -12.76
CA ASP A 185 15.44 15.86 -14.22
C ASP A 185 15.14 14.50 -14.87
N GLN A 186 14.14 13.74 -14.36
CA GLN A 186 13.74 12.49 -14.98
C GLN A 186 12.82 12.72 -16.19
N PRO A 187 13.02 12.00 -17.32
CA PRO A 187 12.09 12.06 -18.44
C PRO A 187 10.67 11.62 -18.01
N ILE A 188 9.65 12.36 -18.44
CA ILE A 188 8.21 12.01 -18.29
C ILE A 188 7.66 12.20 -16.86
N ILE A 189 8.49 12.17 -15.83
CA ILE A 189 8.08 12.29 -14.42
C ILE A 189 8.44 13.71 -13.94
N SER A 190 7.54 14.33 -13.18
CA SER A 190 7.82 15.64 -12.58
C SER A 190 8.89 15.52 -11.50
N ASP A 191 9.61 16.59 -11.27
CA ASP A 191 10.54 16.66 -10.14
C ASP A 191 9.78 16.55 -8.81
N PRO A 192 10.41 16.00 -7.76
CA PRO A 192 9.80 15.89 -6.44
C PRO A 192 9.33 17.23 -5.90
N SER A 193 8.08 17.29 -5.44
CA SER A 193 7.55 18.43 -4.69
C SER A 193 8.13 18.47 -3.27
N PHE A 194 8.52 19.65 -2.82
CA PHE A 194 8.93 19.83 -1.44
C PHE A 194 7.70 20.05 -0.54
N VAL A 195 7.69 19.35 0.59
CA VAL A 195 6.69 19.55 1.63
C VAL A 195 7.32 20.40 2.74
N GLU A 196 6.72 21.55 2.99
CA GLU A 196 7.12 22.45 4.06
C GLU A 196 6.29 22.19 5.33
N ASP A 197 6.83 22.57 6.48
CA ASP A 197 6.13 22.55 7.78
C ASP A 197 5.59 21.15 8.20
N ALA A 198 6.47 20.13 8.19
CA ALA A 198 6.17 18.79 8.66
C ALA A 198 6.85 18.47 9.99
#